data_acb8297eaf547941e5c243faae21bc31
#
_entry.id   acb8297eaf547941e5c243faae21bc31
#
_cell.length_a   1.000
_cell.length_b   1.000
_cell.length_c   1.000
_cell.angle_alpha   90.00
_cell.angle_beta   90.00
_cell.angle_gamma   90.00
#
_symmetry.space_group_name_H-M   'P 1'
#
loop_
_entity.id
_entity.type
_entity.pdbx_description
1 polymer ?
#
loop_
_entity_poly.entity_id
_entity_poly.type
_entity_poly.pdbx_seq_one_letter_code
_entity_poly.pdbx_strand_id
1 'polypeptide(L)'
;MATTQVQFRKGNTTEHAQFTGANAEITVDTQKRTAVVHDGSDIGGFELQRARWEHATTNQQLVCGMKYLLDSSAGPLSMTMPYEQAGVVPHVGDIIEVADCKGTWAINNVTLTTSSSTIKFL
;
A
#
# COMPACT_ATOMS: atom_id res chain seq x y z
N MET A 1 -19.66 31.58 -14.44
CA MET A 1 -20.40 30.29 -14.35
C MET A 1 -20.17 29.70 -12.98
N ALA A 2 -21.22 29.43 -12.26
CA ALA A 2 -21.11 28.72 -10.99
C ALA A 2 -20.91 27.22 -11.27
N THR A 3 -19.89 26.62 -10.67
CA THR A 3 -19.65 25.17 -10.73
C THR A 3 -20.00 24.53 -9.39
N THR A 4 -20.70 23.40 -9.45
CA THR A 4 -20.97 22.59 -8.26
C THR A 4 -19.82 21.60 -8.07
N GLN A 5 -19.21 21.61 -6.90
CA GLN A 5 -18.17 20.67 -6.54
C GLN A 5 -18.71 19.65 -5.55
N VAL A 6 -18.50 18.37 -5.84
CA VAL A 6 -18.78 17.29 -4.90
C VAL A 6 -17.47 16.79 -4.31
N GLN A 7 -17.40 16.71 -2.99
CA GLN A 7 -16.26 16.13 -2.30
C GLN A 7 -16.68 14.84 -1.59
N PHE A 8 -15.88 13.81 -1.77
CA PHE A 8 -16.04 12.59 -0.97
C PHE A 8 -15.50 12.80 0.44
N ARG A 9 -16.03 12.03 1.39
CA ARG A 9 -15.41 11.92 2.71
C ARG A 9 -13.97 11.48 2.52
N LYS A 10 -13.05 12.06 3.30
CA LYS A 10 -11.62 11.82 3.17
C LYS A 10 -10.96 11.67 4.53
N GLY A 11 -9.86 10.97 4.55
CA GLY A 11 -8.99 10.82 5.72
C GLY A 11 -7.58 10.40 5.29
N ASN A 12 -6.66 10.31 6.24
CA ASN A 12 -5.36 9.71 6.02
C ASN A 12 -5.45 8.18 6.18
N THR A 13 -4.36 7.47 5.90
CA THR A 13 -4.32 6.00 6.00
C THR A 13 -4.62 5.49 7.41
N THR A 14 -4.15 6.17 8.46
CA THR A 14 -4.39 5.78 9.85
C THR A 14 -5.86 5.95 10.23
N GLU A 15 -6.50 7.03 9.78
CA GLU A 15 -7.93 7.26 10.00
C GLU A 15 -8.77 6.21 9.28
N HIS A 16 -8.42 5.85 8.05
CA HIS A 16 -9.09 4.78 7.31
C HIS A 16 -8.98 3.42 8.02
N ALA A 17 -7.79 3.11 8.56
CA ALA A 17 -7.56 1.85 9.27
C ALA A 17 -8.46 1.65 10.51
N GLN A 18 -9.14 2.70 10.97
CA GLN A 18 -10.04 2.68 12.12
C GLN A 18 -11.50 3.00 11.76
N PHE A 19 -11.78 3.20 10.47
CA PHE A 19 -13.08 3.64 9.98
C PHE A 19 -13.81 2.52 9.25
N THR A 20 -15.06 2.29 9.64
CA THR A 20 -15.99 1.42 8.91
C THR A 20 -17.00 2.31 8.19
N GLY A 21 -16.88 2.40 6.87
CA GLY A 21 -17.82 3.13 6.03
C GLY A 21 -19.11 2.35 5.80
N ALA A 22 -20.16 3.05 5.39
CA ALA A 22 -21.41 2.41 5.03
C ALA A 22 -21.26 1.52 3.79
N ASN A 23 -22.16 0.56 3.60
CA ASN A 23 -22.16 -0.27 2.42
C ASN A 23 -22.26 0.59 1.14
N ALA A 24 -21.37 0.33 0.19
CA ALA A 24 -21.19 1.09 -1.06
C ALA A 24 -20.75 2.55 -0.89
N GLU A 25 -20.29 2.95 0.29
CA GLU A 25 -19.66 4.26 0.48
C GLU A 25 -18.28 4.26 -0.17
N ILE A 26 -17.94 5.39 -0.82
CA ILE A 26 -16.60 5.65 -1.35
C ILE A 26 -15.98 6.79 -0.57
N THR A 27 -14.78 6.57 -0.05
CA THR A 27 -13.98 7.59 0.63
C THR A 27 -12.65 7.78 -0.09
N VAL A 28 -11.88 8.80 0.29
CA VAL A 28 -10.57 9.08 -0.30
C VAL A 28 -9.50 9.03 0.77
N ASP A 29 -8.53 8.12 0.61
CA ASP A 29 -7.29 8.15 1.37
C ASP A 29 -6.36 9.20 0.75
N THR A 30 -6.18 10.32 1.45
CA THR A 30 -5.40 11.45 0.97
C THR A 30 -3.90 11.20 1.02
N GLN A 31 -3.44 10.33 1.88
CA GLN A 31 -2.03 9.96 2.01
C GLN A 31 -1.63 9.00 0.90
N LYS A 32 -2.40 7.96 0.66
CA LYS A 32 -2.20 7.01 -0.44
C LYS A 32 -2.70 7.55 -1.78
N ARG A 33 -3.53 8.59 -1.77
CA ARG A 33 -4.15 9.20 -2.97
C ARG A 33 -4.94 8.19 -3.79
N THR A 34 -5.77 7.42 -3.12
CA THR A 34 -6.63 6.41 -3.73
C THR A 34 -8.03 6.47 -3.17
N ALA A 35 -8.99 5.93 -3.91
CA ALA A 35 -10.33 5.73 -3.41
C ALA A 35 -10.41 4.41 -2.61
N VAL A 36 -11.28 4.40 -1.63
CA VAL A 36 -11.56 3.25 -0.78
C VAL A 36 -13.05 2.96 -0.85
N VAL A 37 -13.40 1.73 -1.18
CA VAL A 37 -14.79 1.26 -1.21
C VAL A 37 -15.11 0.54 0.08
N HIS A 38 -16.23 0.84 0.69
CA HIS A 38 -16.67 0.23 1.95
C HIS A 38 -17.87 -0.69 1.73
N ASP A 39 -17.94 -1.73 2.54
CA ASP A 39 -19.00 -2.74 2.51
C ASP A 39 -19.93 -2.69 3.75
N GLY A 40 -19.67 -1.77 4.66
CA GLY A 40 -20.43 -1.62 5.90
C GLY A 40 -19.97 -2.51 7.06
N SER A 41 -18.98 -3.37 6.84
CA SER A 41 -18.53 -4.37 7.80
C SER A 41 -17.03 -4.29 8.07
N ASP A 42 -16.23 -4.25 7.03
CA ASP A 42 -14.77 -4.31 7.14
C ASP A 42 -14.17 -2.96 7.53
N ILE A 43 -13.40 -2.97 8.61
CA ILE A 43 -12.64 -1.79 9.05
C ILE A 43 -11.56 -1.48 7.99
N GLY A 44 -11.47 -0.22 7.61
CA GLY A 44 -10.50 0.24 6.62
C GLY A 44 -11.00 0.18 5.17
N GLY A 45 -12.00 -0.65 4.89
CA GLY A 45 -12.53 -0.84 3.54
C GLY A 45 -11.51 -1.42 2.56
N PHE A 46 -11.84 -1.35 1.28
CA PHE A 46 -11.05 -1.93 0.18
C PHE A 46 -10.52 -0.83 -0.71
N GLU A 47 -9.22 -0.60 -0.68
CA GLU A 47 -8.60 0.43 -1.53
C GLU A 47 -8.50 -0.03 -2.99
N LEU A 48 -8.71 0.91 -3.92
CA LEU A 48 -8.45 0.67 -5.32
C LEU A 48 -6.95 0.61 -5.57
N GLN A 49 -6.52 -0.36 -6.38
CA GLN A 49 -5.11 -0.51 -6.71
C GLN A 49 -4.57 0.74 -7.42
N ARG A 50 -3.44 1.25 -6.95
CA ARG A 50 -2.79 2.41 -7.56
C ARG A 50 -2.09 2.02 -8.85
N ALA A 51 -2.25 2.84 -9.88
CA ALA A 51 -1.54 2.66 -11.15
C ALA A 51 -0.09 3.20 -11.10
N ARG A 52 0.23 4.08 -10.14
CA ARG A 52 1.53 4.75 -10.06
C ARG A 52 2.54 3.91 -9.29
N TRP A 53 3.74 3.81 -9.84
CA TRP A 53 4.90 3.25 -9.15
C TRP A 53 5.49 4.25 -8.15
N GLU A 54 5.87 3.77 -7.00
CA GLU A 54 6.60 4.52 -5.99
C GLU A 54 8.08 4.16 -6.05
N HIS A 55 8.94 5.20 -6.12
CA HIS A 55 10.38 5.01 -6.18
C HIS A 55 10.93 4.89 -4.76
N ALA A 56 11.55 3.76 -4.47
CA ALA A 56 12.12 3.46 -3.15
C ALA A 56 13.63 3.25 -3.25
N THR A 57 14.38 4.05 -2.49
CA THR A 57 15.86 4.04 -2.45
C THR A 57 16.39 3.63 -1.08
N THR A 58 15.53 3.39 -0.10
CA THR A 58 15.89 3.07 1.28
C THR A 58 15.10 1.88 1.79
N ASN A 59 15.62 1.23 2.83
CA ASN A 59 14.92 0.17 3.53
C ASN A 59 13.60 0.69 4.08
N GLN A 60 12.52 -0.03 3.82
CA GLN A 60 11.19 0.33 4.31
C GLN A 60 10.25 -0.86 4.37
N GLN A 61 9.14 -0.69 5.06
CA GLN A 61 8.03 -1.62 5.01
C GLN A 61 7.19 -1.37 3.75
N LEU A 62 6.91 -2.42 3.01
CA LEU A 62 6.01 -2.38 1.86
C LEU A 62 4.56 -2.32 2.32
N VAL A 63 3.71 -1.74 1.51
CA VAL A 63 2.28 -1.57 1.79
C VAL A 63 1.46 -2.31 0.73
N CYS A 64 0.44 -3.04 1.16
CA CYS A 64 -0.47 -3.74 0.26
C CYS A 64 -1.13 -2.79 -0.74
N GLY A 65 -1.34 -3.25 -1.98
CA GLY A 65 -1.93 -2.44 -3.05
C GLY A 65 -0.97 -1.45 -3.71
N MET A 66 0.30 -1.42 -3.30
CA MET A 66 1.31 -0.50 -3.83
C MET A 66 2.22 -1.17 -4.86
N LYS A 67 2.79 -0.34 -5.74
CA LYS A 67 3.81 -0.73 -6.72
C LYS A 67 5.09 0.02 -6.43
N TYR A 68 6.21 -0.68 -6.38
CA TYR A 68 7.51 -0.11 -6.03
C TYR A 68 8.56 -0.32 -7.11
N LEU A 69 9.21 0.77 -7.52
CA LEU A 69 10.47 0.72 -8.25
C LEU A 69 11.59 0.78 -7.21
N LEU A 70 12.25 -0.35 -6.98
CA LEU A 70 13.32 -0.45 -5.98
C LEU A 70 14.66 -0.11 -6.63
N ASP A 71 15.29 0.94 -6.15
CA ASP A 71 16.57 1.42 -6.65
C ASP A 71 17.68 1.04 -5.69
N SER A 72 18.39 -0.04 -5.97
CA SER A 72 19.53 -0.53 -5.18
C SER A 72 20.88 -0.03 -5.72
N SER A 73 20.90 1.01 -6.55
CA SER A 73 22.15 1.51 -7.14
C SER A 73 23.15 2.02 -6.10
N ALA A 74 22.69 2.54 -4.97
CA ALA A 74 23.51 3.01 -3.86
C ALA A 74 23.93 1.93 -2.87
N GLY A 75 23.37 0.73 -2.95
CA GLY A 75 23.65 -0.39 -2.05
C GLY A 75 22.47 -1.36 -1.90
N PRO A 76 22.67 -2.49 -1.23
CA PRO A 76 21.61 -3.45 -1.00
C PRO A 76 20.41 -2.86 -0.25
N LEU A 77 19.20 -3.30 -0.59
CA LEU A 77 17.97 -2.90 0.08
C LEU A 77 17.35 -4.09 0.84
N SER A 78 16.81 -3.80 2.01
CA SER A 78 15.99 -4.73 2.79
C SER A 78 14.57 -4.15 2.90
N MET A 79 13.62 -4.83 2.26
CA MET A 79 12.22 -4.43 2.27
C MET A 79 11.43 -5.40 3.16
N THR A 80 10.68 -4.86 4.09
CA THR A 80 9.86 -5.68 5.00
C THR A 80 8.47 -5.85 4.41
N MET A 81 8.01 -7.09 4.29
CA MET A 81 6.65 -7.39 3.86
C MET A 81 5.65 -6.87 4.90
N PRO A 82 4.45 -6.44 4.47
CA PRO A 82 3.44 -5.98 5.41
C PRO A 82 3.03 -7.10 6.37
N TYR A 83 2.82 -6.71 7.60
CA TYR A 83 2.29 -7.58 8.66
C TYR A 83 1.30 -6.78 9.49
N GLU A 84 0.50 -7.46 10.28
CA GLU A 84 -0.45 -6.80 11.17
C GLU A 84 0.29 -5.83 12.10
N GLN A 85 0.10 -4.55 11.88
CA GLN A 85 0.63 -3.49 12.72
C GLN A 85 -0.34 -2.32 12.73
N ALA A 86 -0.66 -1.80 13.91
CA ALA A 86 -1.53 -0.63 14.08
C ALA A 86 -2.90 -0.72 13.37
N GLY A 87 -3.47 -1.92 13.28
CA GLY A 87 -4.79 -2.14 12.68
C GLY A 87 -4.80 -2.28 11.15
N VAL A 88 -3.66 -2.22 10.50
CA VAL A 88 -3.54 -2.55 9.07
C VAL A 88 -3.20 -4.03 8.95
N VAL A 89 -4.16 -4.82 8.50
CA VAL A 89 -4.02 -6.27 8.33
C VAL A 89 -3.97 -6.61 6.85
N PRO A 90 -2.95 -7.32 6.35
CA PRO A 90 -2.96 -7.85 5.00
C PRO A 90 -4.09 -8.87 4.83
N HIS A 91 -4.81 -8.77 3.71
CA HIS A 91 -5.92 -9.68 3.37
C HIS A 91 -5.53 -10.62 2.23
N VAL A 92 -6.23 -11.73 2.15
CA VAL A 92 -6.11 -12.63 1.01
C VAL A 92 -6.54 -11.91 -0.27
N GLY A 93 -5.65 -11.88 -1.27
CA GLY A 93 -5.88 -11.16 -2.52
C GLY A 93 -5.16 -9.81 -2.61
N ASP A 94 -4.57 -9.33 -1.52
CA ASP A 94 -3.71 -8.15 -1.58
C ASP A 94 -2.48 -8.41 -2.44
N ILE A 95 -2.12 -7.44 -3.25
CA ILE A 95 -0.99 -7.54 -4.18
C ILE A 95 0.00 -6.40 -3.90
N ILE A 96 1.27 -6.74 -3.93
CA ILE A 96 2.38 -5.78 -3.97
C ILE A 96 3.21 -6.11 -5.20
N GLU A 97 3.49 -5.11 -6.02
CA GLU A 97 4.36 -5.25 -7.17
C GLU A 97 5.69 -4.57 -6.90
N VAL A 98 6.79 -5.25 -7.22
CA VAL A 98 8.16 -4.72 -7.11
C VAL A 98 8.89 -4.91 -8.42
N ALA A 99 9.68 -3.92 -8.80
CA ALA A 99 10.50 -3.98 -10.00
C ALA A 99 11.88 -3.34 -9.77
N ASP A 100 12.87 -3.86 -10.48
CA ASP A 100 14.22 -3.30 -10.47
C ASP A 100 14.26 -1.99 -11.27
N CYS A 101 14.48 -0.89 -10.58
CA CYS A 101 14.48 0.44 -11.20
C CYS A 101 15.68 0.67 -12.15
N LYS A 102 16.84 0.10 -11.84
CA LYS A 102 18.11 0.38 -12.51
C LYS A 102 18.83 -0.86 -13.05
N GLY A 103 18.25 -2.03 -12.91
CA GLY A 103 18.91 -3.28 -13.30
C GLY A 103 20.07 -3.65 -12.37
N THR A 104 20.03 -3.23 -11.11
CA THR A 104 21.17 -3.35 -10.18
C THR A 104 21.02 -4.48 -9.14
N TRP A 105 19.92 -5.23 -9.15
CA TRP A 105 19.70 -6.28 -8.15
C TRP A 105 20.70 -7.43 -8.19
N ALA A 106 21.33 -7.65 -9.35
CA ALA A 106 22.42 -8.63 -9.48
C ALA A 106 23.72 -8.20 -8.80
N ILE A 107 23.91 -6.91 -8.56
CA ILE A 107 25.11 -6.31 -7.93
C ILE A 107 24.82 -6.01 -6.45
N ASN A 108 23.72 -5.31 -6.20
CA ASN A 108 23.25 -4.91 -4.90
C ASN A 108 21.87 -5.55 -4.68
N ASN A 109 21.84 -6.70 -4.06
CA ASN A 109 20.61 -7.48 -3.93
C ASN A 109 19.54 -6.75 -3.11
N VAL A 110 18.30 -7.03 -3.47
CA VAL A 110 17.13 -6.66 -2.69
C VAL A 110 16.67 -7.88 -1.91
N THR A 111 16.53 -7.73 -0.60
CA THR A 111 16.03 -8.78 0.29
C THR A 111 14.60 -8.43 0.71
N LEU A 112 13.68 -9.37 0.52
CA LEU A 112 12.34 -9.27 1.08
C LEU A 112 12.32 -10.04 2.39
N THR A 113 12.05 -9.32 3.47
CA THR A 113 11.98 -9.91 4.82
C THR A 113 10.54 -9.94 5.30
N THR A 114 10.23 -10.89 6.16
CA THR A 114 8.93 -10.97 6.84
C THR A 114 9.16 -11.05 8.34
N SER A 115 8.37 -10.30 9.09
CA SER A 115 8.33 -10.42 10.56
C SER A 115 7.31 -11.46 11.02
N SER A 116 6.53 -12.02 10.10
CA SER A 116 5.51 -13.05 10.39
C SER A 116 5.93 -14.39 9.84
N SER A 117 5.82 -15.44 10.64
CA SER A 117 6.03 -16.83 10.23
C SER A 117 4.94 -17.34 9.27
N THR A 118 3.87 -16.59 9.10
CA THR A 118 2.73 -16.97 8.24
C THR A 118 2.88 -16.56 6.78
N ILE A 119 3.78 -15.61 6.48
CA ILE A 119 4.06 -15.22 5.09
C ILE A 119 5.09 -16.19 4.51
N LYS A 120 4.69 -16.86 3.46
CA LYS A 120 5.56 -17.77 2.70
C LYS A 120 5.74 -17.23 1.29
N PHE A 121 6.97 -17.20 0.82
CA PHE A 121 7.27 -16.99 -0.60
C PHE A 121 7.19 -18.32 -1.32
N LEU A 122 6.47 -18.33 -2.42
CA LEU A 122 6.37 -19.49 -3.31
C LEU A 122 7.44 -19.43 -4.39
#